data_546e685666bf87f23b593640168d2325
#
_entry.id   546e685666bf87f23b593640168d2325
#
_cell.length_a   1.000
_cell.length_b   1.000
_cell.length_c   1.000
_cell.angle_alpha   90.00
_cell.angle_beta   90.00
_cell.angle_gamma   90.00
#
_symmetry.space_group_name_H-M   'P 1'
#
loop_
_entity.id
_entity.type
_entity.pdbx_description
1 polymer ?
#
loop_
_entity_poly.entity_id
_entity_poly.type
_entity_poly.pdbx_seq_one_letter_code
_entity_poly.pdbx_strand_id
1 'polypeptide(L)'
;MNTINQRLESLREVMKREHLAAFIFPSTDAHQSEYVADHWMGRAWISGFDGSAGTAVVTMHSAALWTDSRYFLAAEEQLKGTEFQLMKLKIPGTLSIAEWLGKELQDVDSPEVGLDGWVNSYTSTSGLIADLRKAGGITVRTNFDPLEEIWKDRPSIPLKPVEIQPMEFAGEDVSSKIKRIRLALRAQHADGMLVSALDDIAWTLNLRGTDVHCVPVFVSYLLIASDKVSLFVDEAKVSSEIRAYLESNGVSIYKYNKVEEGLKAYSEYNILLDGNETSYYLWKAVRCQEIVQASSPIPAMKAVKNEAEIAGYRSAMLKDGVAMVKFLKWLLPAVEAGGETEISIDKKLTALRAEQKLFRDISFDTIAGYQAHGAIVHYEATPETDIPLKPEGLLLLDSGAQYQDGTTDITRTIALGPITEEMKHIYTLVLKAHIQLELAKFPDGASGTQLDALGRECMWREGFNFLHGTGHGVGSYLSVHEGPHQIRMEYMPTPLRAGMTLTDEPGLYLAGKFGVRIENTVLLSDYMKTEFGKFLQIEPLTLCPIDTAPIDLAMLMPEELAWLNEYHAKVYAELAPYLDEEEKKWLENATKAIK
;
A
#
# COMPACT_ATOMS: atom_id res chain seq x y z
N MET A 1 18.16 2.91 25.25
CA MET A 1 16.89 2.39 24.68
C MET A 1 16.54 1.11 25.41
N ASN A 2 15.28 0.94 25.82
CA ASN A 2 14.84 -0.34 26.36
C ASN A 2 14.86 -1.40 25.26
N THR A 3 15.38 -2.60 25.56
CA THR A 3 15.29 -3.74 24.63
C THR A 3 13.84 -4.19 24.47
N ILE A 4 13.54 -4.92 23.42
CA ILE A 4 12.19 -5.47 23.19
C ILE A 4 11.72 -6.29 24.40
N ASN A 5 12.58 -7.14 24.95
CA ASN A 5 12.23 -7.95 26.12
C ASN A 5 11.93 -7.09 27.36
N GLN A 6 12.63 -5.96 27.56
CA GLN A 6 12.30 -5.00 28.64
C GLN A 6 10.94 -4.30 28.41
N ARG A 7 10.56 -4.03 27.15
CA ARG A 7 9.23 -3.50 26.82
C ARG A 7 8.14 -4.53 27.13
N LEU A 8 8.39 -5.81 26.82
CA LEU A 8 7.48 -6.91 27.18
C LEU A 8 7.30 -7.05 28.68
N GLU A 9 8.38 -6.95 29.46
CA GLU A 9 8.30 -6.94 30.94
C GLU A 9 7.42 -5.78 31.44
N SER A 10 7.64 -4.56 30.93
CA SER A 10 6.83 -3.40 31.30
C SER A 10 5.36 -3.58 30.95
N LEU A 11 5.07 -4.14 29.77
CA LEU A 11 3.70 -4.45 29.35
C LEU A 11 3.05 -5.48 30.28
N ARG A 12 3.76 -6.55 30.65
CA ARG A 12 3.26 -7.60 31.55
C ARG A 12 2.94 -7.07 32.93
N GLU A 13 3.70 -6.11 33.45
CA GLU A 13 3.37 -5.47 34.73
C GLU A 13 2.04 -4.70 34.66
N VAL A 14 1.81 -3.99 33.55
CA VAL A 14 0.53 -3.31 33.28
C VAL A 14 -0.59 -4.34 33.14
N MET A 15 -0.40 -5.38 32.31
CA MET A 15 -1.39 -6.44 32.11
C MET A 15 -1.78 -7.12 33.43
N LYS A 16 -0.79 -7.41 34.29
CA LYS A 16 -1.03 -8.02 35.63
C LYS A 16 -1.88 -7.12 36.52
N ARG A 17 -1.58 -5.83 36.56
CA ARG A 17 -2.34 -4.85 37.35
C ARG A 17 -3.77 -4.71 36.82
N GLU A 18 -3.94 -4.75 35.50
CA GLU A 18 -5.24 -4.63 34.84
C GLU A 18 -5.99 -5.96 34.72
N HIS A 19 -5.45 -7.06 35.25
CA HIS A 19 -6.02 -8.41 35.16
C HIS A 19 -6.23 -8.90 33.71
N LEU A 20 -5.34 -8.52 32.79
CA LEU A 20 -5.35 -8.97 31.41
C LEU A 20 -4.42 -10.18 31.22
N ALA A 21 -4.92 -11.23 30.57
CA ALA A 21 -4.15 -12.43 30.27
C ALA A 21 -3.26 -12.27 29.01
N ALA A 22 -3.68 -11.42 28.09
CA ALA A 22 -2.93 -11.07 26.88
C ALA A 22 -3.29 -9.67 26.36
N PHE A 23 -2.46 -9.14 25.45
CA PHE A 23 -2.74 -7.91 24.72
C PHE A 23 -2.39 -8.06 23.24
N ILE A 24 -3.21 -7.45 22.35
CA ILE A 24 -3.11 -7.56 20.89
C ILE A 24 -2.82 -6.18 20.29
N PHE A 25 -1.75 -6.08 19.50
CA PHE A 25 -1.31 -4.87 18.82
C PHE A 25 -1.39 -5.04 17.30
N PRO A 26 -2.32 -4.36 16.60
CA PRO A 26 -2.37 -4.36 15.13
C PRO A 26 -1.30 -3.46 14.54
N SER A 27 -1.16 -3.50 13.20
CA SER A 27 -0.36 -2.53 12.43
C SER A 27 -1.14 -1.28 12.01
N THR A 28 -2.43 -1.23 12.30
CA THR A 28 -3.33 -0.14 11.88
C THR A 28 -3.36 1.02 12.88
N ASP A 29 -3.86 2.16 12.42
CA ASP A 29 -4.16 3.35 13.23
C ASP A 29 -5.68 3.52 13.46
N ALA A 30 -6.07 4.67 14.01
CA ALA A 30 -7.48 5.02 14.23
C ALA A 30 -8.29 5.23 12.94
N HIS A 31 -7.62 5.22 11.80
CA HIS A 31 -8.18 5.43 10.46
C HIS A 31 -8.10 4.17 9.58
N GLN A 32 -7.58 3.07 10.12
CA GLN A 32 -7.33 1.79 9.45
C GLN A 32 -6.36 1.92 8.26
N SER A 33 -5.40 2.83 8.37
CA SER A 33 -4.35 3.04 7.36
C SER A 33 -3.41 1.84 7.27
N GLU A 34 -2.85 1.57 6.09
CA GLU A 34 -1.76 0.60 5.90
C GLU A 34 -0.43 1.19 6.39
N TYR A 35 -0.09 2.39 5.93
CA TYR A 35 1.02 3.18 6.44
C TYR A 35 0.49 4.13 7.51
N VAL A 36 1.07 4.07 8.68
CA VAL A 36 0.59 4.79 9.86
C VAL A 36 1.58 5.88 10.28
N ALA A 37 1.08 6.95 10.86
CA ALA A 37 1.95 7.95 11.48
C ALA A 37 2.65 7.35 12.73
N ASP A 38 3.83 7.86 13.06
CA ASP A 38 4.71 7.34 14.12
C ASP A 38 4.00 7.16 15.48
N HIS A 39 2.99 7.99 15.76
CA HIS A 39 2.17 7.88 16.96
C HIS A 39 1.51 6.50 17.11
N TRP A 40 1.13 5.86 15.99
CA TRP A 40 0.42 4.58 15.98
C TRP A 40 1.31 3.37 15.65
N MET A 41 2.62 3.53 15.61
CA MET A 41 3.55 2.42 15.37
C MET A 41 3.73 1.49 16.60
N GLY A 42 2.65 1.26 17.36
CA GLY A 42 2.68 0.49 18.61
C GLY A 42 3.13 -0.95 18.43
N ARG A 43 2.69 -1.62 17.35
CA ARG A 43 3.12 -2.99 17.02
C ARG A 43 4.62 -3.05 16.74
N ALA A 44 5.16 -2.11 15.97
CA ALA A 44 6.59 -2.02 15.71
C ALA A 44 7.37 -1.71 16.98
N TRP A 45 6.87 -0.79 17.80
CA TRP A 45 7.52 -0.45 19.06
C TRP A 45 7.61 -1.64 20.02
N ILE A 46 6.53 -2.43 20.17
CA ILE A 46 6.52 -3.54 21.13
C ILE A 46 7.29 -4.78 20.63
N SER A 47 7.32 -5.02 19.30
CA SER A 47 7.90 -6.24 18.73
C SER A 47 9.28 -6.05 18.12
N GLY A 48 9.63 -4.84 17.69
CA GLY A 48 10.83 -4.56 16.89
C GLY A 48 10.68 -4.91 15.41
N PHE A 49 9.53 -5.43 14.98
CA PHE A 49 9.23 -5.69 13.57
C PHE A 49 8.56 -4.44 12.95
N ASP A 50 9.13 -3.88 11.90
CA ASP A 50 8.72 -2.61 11.26
C ASP A 50 7.87 -2.76 9.99
N GLY A 51 7.79 -3.94 9.37
CA GLY A 51 7.00 -4.16 8.16
C GLY A 51 5.56 -3.63 8.26
N SER A 52 4.94 -3.17 7.17
CA SER A 52 3.62 -2.50 7.19
C SER A 52 2.45 -3.38 7.64
N ALA A 53 2.57 -4.70 7.57
CA ALA A 53 1.49 -5.63 7.91
C ALA A 53 1.90 -6.65 8.97
N GLY A 54 1.11 -6.76 10.03
CA GLY A 54 1.31 -7.75 11.08
C GLY A 54 0.52 -7.46 12.34
N THR A 55 0.38 -8.48 13.18
CA THR A 55 -0.26 -8.38 14.50
C THR A 55 0.63 -9.02 15.55
N ALA A 56 1.01 -8.26 16.56
CA ALA A 56 1.74 -8.76 17.71
C ALA A 56 0.77 -9.12 18.84
N VAL A 57 0.97 -10.28 19.47
CA VAL A 57 0.19 -10.75 20.61
C VAL A 57 1.15 -11.12 21.74
N VAL A 58 0.90 -10.59 22.91
CA VAL A 58 1.73 -10.82 24.09
C VAL A 58 0.86 -11.41 25.21
N THR A 59 1.27 -12.55 25.77
CA THR A 59 0.70 -13.15 26.98
C THR A 59 1.63 -12.91 28.16
N MET A 60 1.26 -13.39 29.33
CA MET A 60 2.13 -13.31 30.52
C MET A 60 3.44 -14.09 30.36
N HIS A 61 3.52 -15.06 29.45
CA HIS A 61 4.65 -15.98 29.34
C HIS A 61 5.22 -16.12 27.90
N SER A 62 4.48 -15.68 26.89
CA SER A 62 4.83 -15.86 25.47
C SER A 62 4.54 -14.60 24.68
N ALA A 63 5.17 -14.49 23.50
CA ALA A 63 4.85 -13.45 22.51
C ALA A 63 4.90 -14.05 21.09
N ALA A 64 4.00 -13.62 20.21
CA ALA A 64 3.97 -14.07 18.83
C ALA A 64 3.60 -12.93 17.88
N LEU A 65 4.14 -12.98 16.66
CA LEU A 65 3.89 -12.03 15.59
C LEU A 65 3.33 -12.76 14.35
N TRP A 66 2.13 -12.41 13.94
CA TRP A 66 1.55 -12.83 12.65
C TRP A 66 1.88 -11.83 11.59
N THR A 67 2.43 -12.28 10.45
CA THR A 67 2.64 -11.44 9.27
C THR A 67 2.46 -12.25 7.99
N ASP A 68 2.38 -11.59 6.84
CA ASP A 68 2.19 -12.22 5.54
C ASP A 68 3.52 -12.47 4.80
N SER A 69 3.41 -13.10 3.62
CA SER A 69 4.56 -13.60 2.86
C SER A 69 5.55 -12.55 2.40
N ARG A 70 5.15 -11.28 2.31
CA ARG A 70 6.03 -10.17 1.95
C ARG A 70 7.14 -9.96 2.98
N TYR A 71 6.87 -10.35 4.23
CA TYR A 71 7.70 -10.05 5.39
C TYR A 71 8.31 -11.27 6.10
N PHE A 72 8.09 -12.50 5.64
CA PHE A 72 8.58 -13.69 6.36
C PHE A 72 10.07 -13.64 6.67
N LEU A 73 10.89 -13.32 5.67
CA LEU A 73 12.34 -13.27 5.83
C LEU A 73 12.79 -12.07 6.68
N ALA A 74 12.18 -10.90 6.49
CA ALA A 74 12.47 -9.72 7.29
C ALA A 74 12.11 -9.94 8.77
N ALA A 75 10.93 -10.51 9.04
CA ALA A 75 10.49 -10.81 10.40
C ALA A 75 11.34 -11.88 11.08
N GLU A 76 11.79 -12.94 10.34
CA GLU A 76 12.73 -13.92 10.89
C GLU A 76 14.02 -13.28 11.38
N GLU A 77 14.52 -12.27 10.67
CA GLU A 77 15.73 -11.56 11.05
C GLU A 77 15.49 -10.58 12.21
N GLN A 78 14.45 -9.75 12.11
CA GLN A 78 14.18 -8.69 13.07
C GLN A 78 13.73 -9.22 14.44
N LEU A 79 13.12 -10.39 14.49
CA LEU A 79 12.69 -11.00 15.76
C LEU A 79 13.79 -11.79 16.47
N LYS A 80 14.98 -11.95 15.88
CA LYS A 80 16.11 -12.63 16.52
C LYS A 80 16.47 -12.00 17.85
N GLY A 81 16.65 -12.83 18.88
CA GLY A 81 17.01 -12.39 20.23
C GLY A 81 15.85 -11.77 21.03
N THR A 82 14.63 -11.78 20.50
CA THR A 82 13.40 -11.44 21.21
C THR A 82 12.64 -12.69 21.62
N GLU A 83 11.60 -12.52 22.46
CA GLU A 83 10.69 -13.63 22.81
C GLU A 83 9.65 -13.93 21.71
N PHE A 84 9.55 -13.11 20.67
CA PHE A 84 8.52 -13.25 19.65
C PHE A 84 8.72 -14.48 18.78
N GLN A 85 7.67 -15.29 18.65
CA GLN A 85 7.55 -16.39 17.69
C GLN A 85 6.92 -15.87 16.40
N LEU A 86 7.54 -16.16 15.25
CA LEU A 86 6.97 -15.80 13.95
C LEU A 86 5.86 -16.78 13.54
N MET A 87 4.68 -16.23 13.26
CA MET A 87 3.51 -16.95 12.77
C MET A 87 3.24 -16.53 11.31
N LYS A 88 3.55 -17.42 10.38
CA LYS A 88 3.47 -17.17 8.93
C LYS A 88 2.02 -17.34 8.43
N LEU A 89 1.34 -16.24 8.15
CA LEU A 89 -0.05 -16.25 7.66
C LEU A 89 -0.19 -17.07 6.36
N LYS A 90 -1.30 -17.79 6.23
CA LYS A 90 -1.65 -18.62 5.07
C LYS A 90 -0.73 -19.81 4.82
N ILE A 91 0.23 -20.08 5.69
CA ILE A 91 1.01 -21.31 5.65
C ILE A 91 0.28 -22.42 6.40
N PRO A 92 0.10 -23.61 5.79
CA PRO A 92 -0.58 -24.73 6.44
C PRO A 92 0.04 -25.08 7.80
N GLY A 93 -0.80 -25.22 8.81
CA GLY A 93 -0.37 -25.53 10.19
C GLY A 93 -0.10 -24.31 11.08
N THR A 94 -0.07 -23.11 10.53
CA THR A 94 0.00 -21.87 11.33
C THR A 94 -1.32 -21.64 12.07
N LEU A 95 -1.27 -21.53 13.40
CA LEU A 95 -2.43 -21.25 14.22
C LEU A 95 -2.92 -19.82 13.99
N SER A 96 -4.22 -19.62 13.96
CA SER A 96 -4.81 -18.28 14.10
C SER A 96 -4.54 -17.70 15.48
N ILE A 97 -4.69 -16.39 15.62
CA ILE A 97 -4.55 -15.70 16.93
C ILE A 97 -5.46 -16.33 17.99
N ALA A 98 -6.72 -16.61 17.62
CA ALA A 98 -7.68 -17.20 18.55
C ALA A 98 -7.31 -18.64 18.95
N GLU A 99 -6.87 -19.47 18.01
CA GLU A 99 -6.42 -20.84 18.31
C GLU A 99 -5.15 -20.84 19.18
N TRP A 100 -4.20 -19.95 18.90
CA TRP A 100 -2.98 -19.82 19.67
C TRP A 100 -3.30 -19.35 21.10
N LEU A 101 -4.10 -18.29 21.27
CA LEU A 101 -4.53 -17.80 22.60
C LEU A 101 -5.36 -18.85 23.35
N GLY A 102 -6.21 -19.62 22.66
CA GLY A 102 -6.95 -20.72 23.28
C GLY A 102 -6.04 -21.77 23.89
N LYS A 103 -4.87 -22.03 23.30
CA LYS A 103 -3.85 -22.95 23.85
C LYS A 103 -3.04 -22.30 24.98
N GLU A 104 -2.57 -21.07 24.78
CA GLU A 104 -1.75 -20.35 25.76
C GLU A 104 -2.50 -20.06 27.07
N LEU A 105 -3.82 -19.85 26.99
CA LEU A 105 -4.66 -19.45 28.13
C LEU A 105 -5.56 -20.58 28.67
N GLN A 106 -5.36 -21.82 28.26
CA GLN A 106 -6.21 -22.95 28.64
C GLN A 106 -6.30 -23.18 30.15
N ASP A 107 -5.24 -22.84 30.90
CA ASP A 107 -5.14 -23.00 32.35
C ASP A 107 -5.44 -21.69 33.13
N VAL A 108 -5.86 -20.63 32.41
CA VAL A 108 -6.22 -19.34 33.01
C VAL A 108 -7.72 -19.31 33.26
N ASP A 109 -8.11 -19.06 34.49
CA ASP A 109 -9.53 -18.94 34.84
C ASP A 109 -10.11 -17.62 34.32
N SER A 110 -11.19 -17.72 33.54
CA SER A 110 -11.93 -16.57 32.96
C SER A 110 -11.01 -15.56 32.24
N PRO A 111 -10.22 -15.98 31.25
CA PRO A 111 -9.22 -15.11 30.65
C PRO A 111 -9.84 -13.90 29.91
N GLU A 112 -9.26 -12.72 30.17
CA GLU A 112 -9.60 -11.48 29.44
C GLU A 112 -8.39 -11.01 28.64
N VAL A 113 -8.60 -10.69 27.34
CA VAL A 113 -7.59 -10.19 26.40
C VAL A 113 -7.87 -8.72 26.11
N GLY A 114 -6.84 -7.88 26.15
CA GLY A 114 -6.93 -6.47 25.82
C GLY A 114 -6.63 -6.19 24.35
N LEU A 115 -7.30 -5.20 23.78
CA LEU A 115 -6.92 -4.51 22.55
C LEU A 115 -7.44 -3.07 22.58
N ASP A 116 -6.80 -2.18 21.81
CA ASP A 116 -7.30 -0.82 21.68
C ASP A 116 -8.35 -0.74 20.57
N GLY A 117 -9.60 -0.44 20.95
CA GLY A 117 -10.71 -0.32 20.01
C GLY A 117 -10.64 0.91 19.10
N TRP A 118 -9.76 1.87 19.35
CA TRP A 118 -9.53 3.00 18.45
C TRP A 118 -8.75 2.60 17.19
N VAL A 119 -7.78 1.69 17.32
CA VAL A 119 -6.89 1.29 16.21
C VAL A 119 -7.29 -0.03 15.56
N ASN A 120 -8.34 -0.67 16.04
CA ASN A 120 -8.89 -1.90 15.47
C ASN A 120 -10.26 -1.64 14.83
N SER A 121 -10.49 -2.13 13.61
CA SER A 121 -11.78 -1.98 12.92
C SER A 121 -12.92 -2.76 13.61
N TYR A 122 -14.15 -2.33 13.36
CA TYR A 122 -15.33 -3.02 13.89
C TYR A 122 -15.43 -4.47 13.39
N THR A 123 -15.23 -4.70 12.09
CA THR A 123 -15.33 -6.05 11.50
C THR A 123 -14.27 -6.98 12.08
N SER A 124 -13.01 -6.55 12.09
CA SER A 124 -11.88 -7.34 12.61
C SER A 124 -12.08 -7.67 14.10
N THR A 125 -12.40 -6.67 14.91
CA THR A 125 -12.60 -6.85 16.35
C THR A 125 -13.79 -7.76 16.66
N SER A 126 -14.92 -7.56 15.95
CA SER A 126 -16.12 -8.39 16.17
C SER A 126 -15.88 -9.86 15.79
N GLY A 127 -15.17 -10.10 14.70
CA GLY A 127 -14.74 -11.45 14.28
C GLY A 127 -13.82 -12.09 15.32
N LEU A 128 -12.79 -11.36 15.76
CA LEU A 128 -11.85 -11.84 16.76
C LEU A 128 -12.53 -12.15 18.10
N ILE A 129 -13.46 -11.31 18.58
CA ILE A 129 -14.26 -11.56 19.79
C ILE A 129 -15.04 -12.87 19.66
N ALA A 130 -15.66 -13.11 18.51
CA ALA A 130 -16.41 -14.34 18.26
C ALA A 130 -15.51 -15.58 18.27
N ASP A 131 -14.33 -15.49 17.67
CA ASP A 131 -13.39 -16.61 17.58
C ASP A 131 -12.70 -16.89 18.91
N LEU A 132 -12.31 -15.87 19.68
CA LEU A 132 -11.77 -16.02 21.04
C LEU A 132 -12.78 -16.65 22.00
N ARG A 133 -14.06 -16.29 21.89
CA ARG A 133 -15.13 -16.93 22.66
C ARG A 133 -15.22 -18.44 22.36
N LYS A 134 -15.11 -18.82 21.08
CA LYS A 134 -15.14 -20.23 20.65
C LYS A 134 -13.88 -20.99 21.12
N ALA A 135 -12.72 -20.34 21.07
CA ALA A 135 -11.43 -20.96 21.36
C ALA A 135 -11.24 -21.32 22.85
N GLY A 136 -11.94 -20.67 23.77
CA GLY A 136 -11.77 -20.92 25.20
C GLY A 136 -12.63 -20.06 26.12
N GLY A 137 -13.74 -19.48 25.62
CA GLY A 137 -14.56 -18.57 26.42
C GLY A 137 -13.85 -17.26 26.77
N ILE A 138 -12.81 -16.91 26.02
CA ILE A 138 -11.97 -15.73 26.24
C ILE A 138 -12.80 -14.45 26.00
N THR A 139 -12.76 -13.54 26.96
CA THR A 139 -13.42 -12.22 26.86
C THR A 139 -12.44 -11.17 26.34
N VAL A 140 -12.97 -10.05 25.81
CA VAL A 140 -12.13 -9.00 25.21
C VAL A 140 -12.47 -7.64 25.79
N ARG A 141 -11.46 -6.92 26.27
CA ARG A 141 -11.53 -5.51 26.67
C ARG A 141 -11.01 -4.63 25.55
N THR A 142 -11.82 -3.64 25.12
CA THR A 142 -11.54 -2.84 23.90
C THR A 142 -11.34 -1.34 24.16
N ASN A 143 -11.25 -0.91 25.40
CA ASN A 143 -11.17 0.50 25.78
C ASN A 143 -9.91 0.83 26.60
N PHE A 144 -8.80 0.21 26.25
CA PHE A 144 -7.54 0.34 26.98
C PHE A 144 -6.35 0.34 26.01
N ASP A 145 -5.44 1.30 26.17
CA ASP A 145 -4.14 1.37 25.48
C ASP A 145 -3.00 1.37 26.51
N PRO A 146 -2.28 0.25 26.72
CA PRO A 146 -1.18 0.20 27.66
C PRO A 146 0.03 1.04 27.23
N LEU A 147 0.14 1.39 25.95
CA LEU A 147 1.27 2.17 25.41
C LEU A 147 1.28 3.61 25.93
N GLU A 148 0.12 4.17 26.31
CA GLU A 148 0.06 5.49 26.95
C GLU A 148 0.93 5.54 28.22
N GLU A 149 1.02 4.41 28.95
CA GLU A 149 1.80 4.33 30.17
C GLU A 149 3.25 3.94 29.93
N ILE A 150 3.51 2.95 29.04
CA ILE A 150 4.85 2.33 28.94
C ILE A 150 5.73 2.94 27.84
N TRP A 151 5.15 3.55 26.80
CA TRP A 151 5.89 4.20 25.71
C TRP A 151 6.11 5.69 26.03
N LYS A 152 7.11 5.97 26.88
CA LYS A 152 7.34 7.31 27.43
C LYS A 152 7.71 8.39 26.40
N ASP A 153 8.35 8.00 25.34
CA ASP A 153 8.78 8.84 24.22
C ASP A 153 7.88 8.66 22.98
N ARG A 154 6.63 8.22 23.18
CA ARG A 154 5.67 8.06 22.08
C ARG A 154 5.50 9.38 21.32
N PRO A 155 5.71 9.37 19.98
CA PRO A 155 5.48 10.54 19.15
C PRO A 155 4.05 11.08 19.30
N SER A 156 3.89 12.38 19.24
CA SER A 156 2.55 12.99 19.22
C SER A 156 1.85 12.74 17.88
N ILE A 157 0.52 12.83 17.85
CA ILE A 157 -0.23 12.89 16.59
C ILE A 157 0.30 14.06 15.76
N PRO A 158 0.65 13.84 14.48
CA PRO A 158 1.28 14.87 13.65
C PRO A 158 0.36 16.07 13.40
N LEU A 159 0.97 17.24 13.34
CA LEU A 159 0.30 18.53 13.16
C LEU A 159 0.82 19.28 11.91
N LYS A 160 1.19 18.56 10.86
CA LYS A 160 1.70 19.17 9.62
C LYS A 160 0.58 19.90 8.87
N PRO A 161 0.90 21.00 8.15
CA PRO A 161 -0.13 21.80 7.48
C PRO A 161 -0.80 21.02 6.34
N VAL A 162 -2.06 21.37 6.09
CA VAL A 162 -2.85 20.86 4.96
C VAL A 162 -2.70 21.82 3.79
N GLU A 163 -2.67 21.28 2.57
CA GLU A 163 -2.62 22.03 1.31
C GLU A 163 -3.79 21.66 0.38
N ILE A 164 -4.15 22.58 -0.52
CA ILE A 164 -5.18 22.36 -1.53
C ILE A 164 -4.56 21.61 -2.72
N GLN A 165 -5.21 20.52 -3.14
CA GLN A 165 -4.93 19.90 -4.43
C GLN A 165 -5.56 20.74 -5.55
N PRO A 166 -4.75 21.34 -6.45
CA PRO A 166 -5.27 22.19 -7.51
C PRO A 166 -6.31 21.51 -8.39
N MET A 167 -7.30 22.26 -8.82
CA MET A 167 -8.40 21.76 -9.65
C MET A 167 -7.92 21.18 -10.98
N GLU A 168 -6.83 21.70 -11.53
CA GLU A 168 -6.19 21.18 -12.74
C GLU A 168 -5.71 19.75 -12.62
N PHE A 169 -5.42 19.26 -11.39
CA PHE A 169 -5.01 17.88 -11.10
C PHE A 169 -6.17 17.07 -10.52
N ALA A 170 -7.05 17.69 -9.72
CA ALA A 170 -8.20 17.00 -9.11
C ALA A 170 -9.33 16.69 -10.11
N GLY A 171 -9.53 17.54 -11.10
CA GLY A 171 -10.50 17.37 -12.21
C GLY A 171 -11.98 17.44 -11.83
N GLU A 172 -12.32 17.33 -10.53
CA GLU A 172 -13.68 17.40 -10.02
C GLU A 172 -13.70 18.21 -8.71
N ASP A 173 -14.64 19.14 -8.58
CA ASP A 173 -14.76 19.96 -7.38
C ASP A 173 -15.40 19.22 -6.20
N VAL A 174 -15.19 19.74 -4.98
CA VAL A 174 -15.67 19.16 -3.72
C VAL A 174 -17.20 19.01 -3.71
N SER A 175 -17.93 20.03 -4.18
CA SER A 175 -19.40 20.01 -4.20
C SER A 175 -19.94 18.92 -5.09
N SER A 176 -19.31 18.68 -6.24
CA SER A 176 -19.66 17.60 -7.16
C SER A 176 -19.44 16.23 -6.52
N LYS A 177 -18.25 16.01 -5.91
CA LYS A 177 -17.94 14.76 -5.19
C LYS A 177 -18.93 14.49 -4.05
N ILE A 178 -19.21 15.47 -3.21
CA ILE A 178 -20.17 15.35 -2.10
C ILE A 178 -21.58 15.03 -2.64
N LYS A 179 -21.98 15.64 -3.74
CA LYS A 179 -23.27 15.34 -4.39
C LYS A 179 -23.35 13.88 -4.86
N ARG A 180 -22.29 13.36 -5.48
CA ARG A 180 -22.22 11.94 -5.91
C ARG A 180 -22.29 11.01 -4.70
N ILE A 181 -21.53 11.30 -3.64
CA ILE A 181 -21.53 10.53 -2.40
C ILE A 181 -22.94 10.51 -1.79
N ARG A 182 -23.60 11.66 -1.66
CA ARG A 182 -24.98 11.72 -1.16
C ARG A 182 -25.98 10.95 -2.00
N LEU A 183 -25.80 10.88 -3.32
CA LEU A 183 -26.64 10.05 -4.19
C LEU A 183 -26.43 8.56 -3.91
N ALA A 184 -25.20 8.13 -3.73
CA ALA A 184 -24.88 6.74 -3.39
C ALA A 184 -25.41 6.36 -2.00
N LEU A 185 -25.33 7.25 -1.01
CA LEU A 185 -25.89 7.03 0.33
C LEU A 185 -27.42 6.84 0.28
N ARG A 186 -28.12 7.68 -0.47
CA ARG A 186 -29.59 7.53 -0.65
C ARG A 186 -29.96 6.18 -1.27
N ALA A 187 -29.17 5.69 -2.24
CA ALA A 187 -29.39 4.38 -2.85
C ALA A 187 -29.23 3.23 -1.83
N GLN A 188 -28.50 3.47 -0.76
CA GLN A 188 -28.30 2.54 0.35
C GLN A 188 -29.21 2.85 1.57
N HIS A 189 -30.19 3.74 1.43
CA HIS A 189 -31.09 4.18 2.50
C HIS A 189 -30.36 4.83 3.69
N ALA A 190 -29.20 5.45 3.46
CA ALA A 190 -28.45 6.20 4.46
C ALA A 190 -28.63 7.72 4.27
N ASP A 191 -28.72 8.43 5.39
CA ASP A 191 -28.81 9.90 5.44
C ASP A 191 -27.44 10.56 5.58
N GLY A 192 -26.42 9.78 5.97
CA GLY A 192 -25.06 10.24 6.11
C GLY A 192 -24.08 9.08 6.29
N MET A 193 -22.79 9.42 6.37
CA MET A 193 -21.72 8.46 6.61
C MET A 193 -20.58 9.10 7.40
N LEU A 194 -19.87 8.29 8.18
CA LEU A 194 -18.56 8.61 8.69
C LEU A 194 -17.49 8.09 7.71
N VAL A 195 -16.58 8.96 7.32
CA VAL A 195 -15.38 8.61 6.54
C VAL A 195 -14.20 8.65 7.51
N SER A 196 -13.55 7.51 7.70
CA SER A 196 -12.36 7.37 8.54
C SER A 196 -11.08 7.30 7.70
N ALA A 197 -11.12 6.67 6.52
CA ALA A 197 -9.98 6.51 5.64
C ALA A 197 -9.41 7.88 5.20
N LEU A 198 -8.13 8.11 5.48
CA LEU A 198 -7.49 9.41 5.29
C LEU A 198 -7.39 9.82 3.82
N ASP A 199 -7.15 8.86 2.94
CA ASP A 199 -7.07 9.10 1.50
C ASP A 199 -8.45 9.41 0.88
N ASP A 200 -9.53 8.79 1.40
CA ASP A 200 -10.90 9.10 1.00
C ASP A 200 -11.31 10.53 1.41
N ILE A 201 -10.88 10.96 2.61
CA ILE A 201 -11.08 12.34 3.07
C ILE A 201 -10.31 13.32 2.20
N ALA A 202 -9.03 13.03 1.95
CA ALA A 202 -8.16 13.86 1.12
C ALA A 202 -8.68 13.99 -0.30
N TRP A 203 -9.14 12.88 -0.91
CA TRP A 203 -9.76 12.88 -2.24
C TRP A 203 -11.06 13.67 -2.26
N THR A 204 -11.96 13.43 -1.31
CA THR A 204 -13.28 14.08 -1.25
C THR A 204 -13.17 15.59 -1.15
N LEU A 205 -12.24 16.09 -0.34
CA LEU A 205 -12.07 17.51 -0.07
C LEU A 205 -11.03 18.20 -0.97
N ASN A 206 -10.40 17.49 -1.91
CA ASN A 206 -9.28 18.00 -2.70
C ASN A 206 -8.19 18.64 -1.80
N LEU A 207 -7.85 17.94 -0.73
CA LEU A 207 -6.82 18.35 0.20
C LEU A 207 -5.72 17.29 0.30
N ARG A 208 -4.51 17.73 0.60
CA ARG A 208 -3.36 16.88 0.87
C ARG A 208 -2.65 17.31 2.14
N GLY A 209 -1.87 16.43 2.72
CA GLY A 209 -1.03 16.71 3.87
C GLY A 209 0.18 15.80 3.86
N THR A 210 1.00 15.84 4.89
CA THR A 210 2.20 15.02 5.02
C THR A 210 2.31 14.38 6.41
N ASP A 211 1.17 14.06 7.01
CA ASP A 211 1.14 13.47 8.36
C ASP A 211 1.64 12.03 8.39
N VAL A 212 1.48 11.31 7.30
CA VAL A 212 1.93 9.94 7.13
C VAL A 212 3.10 9.92 6.16
N HIS A 213 4.13 9.15 6.47
CA HIS A 213 5.30 8.98 5.61
C HIS A 213 4.88 8.46 4.23
N CYS A 214 5.39 9.04 3.17
CA CYS A 214 5.13 8.69 1.76
C CYS A 214 3.68 8.85 1.27
N VAL A 215 2.72 9.09 2.15
CA VAL A 215 1.30 9.17 1.81
C VAL A 215 0.79 10.61 2.01
N PRO A 216 0.32 11.29 0.95
CA PRO A 216 -0.04 12.70 1.02
C PRO A 216 -1.43 12.92 1.66
N VAL A 217 -1.60 12.51 2.90
CA VAL A 217 -2.83 12.61 3.68
C VAL A 217 -2.63 13.35 5.00
N PHE A 218 -3.71 13.66 5.67
CA PHE A 218 -3.71 14.36 6.96
C PHE A 218 -4.70 13.71 7.93
N VAL A 219 -4.31 13.57 9.17
CA VAL A 219 -5.11 12.96 10.23
C VAL A 219 -6.38 13.77 10.47
N SER A 220 -7.54 13.18 10.17
CA SER A 220 -8.86 13.80 10.28
C SER A 220 -9.98 12.77 10.18
N TYR A 221 -11.20 13.15 10.54
CA TYR A 221 -12.42 12.43 10.22
C TYR A 221 -13.36 13.35 9.43
N LEU A 222 -14.15 12.76 8.52
CA LEU A 222 -15.14 13.49 7.75
C LEU A 222 -16.51 12.87 7.96
N LEU A 223 -17.50 13.67 8.33
CA LEU A 223 -18.87 13.25 8.42
C LEU A 223 -19.70 13.97 7.35
N ILE A 224 -20.25 13.20 6.42
CA ILE A 224 -21.09 13.69 5.33
C ILE A 224 -22.54 13.32 5.63
N ALA A 225 -23.37 14.31 5.89
CA ALA A 225 -24.81 14.12 6.04
C ALA A 225 -25.58 14.77 4.88
N SER A 226 -26.88 14.50 4.82
CA SER A 226 -27.76 15.02 3.77
C SER A 226 -27.78 16.55 3.68
N ASP A 227 -27.61 17.22 4.81
CA ASP A 227 -27.73 18.69 4.98
C ASP A 227 -26.41 19.38 5.31
N LYS A 228 -25.40 18.66 5.83
CA LYS A 228 -24.13 19.25 6.29
C LYS A 228 -22.95 18.33 6.03
N VAL A 229 -21.75 18.94 6.07
CA VAL A 229 -20.45 18.26 6.01
C VAL A 229 -19.58 18.78 7.14
N SER A 230 -19.02 17.90 7.93
CA SER A 230 -18.24 18.23 9.12
C SER A 230 -16.86 17.57 9.06
N LEU A 231 -15.81 18.38 9.01
CA LEU A 231 -14.43 17.93 9.08
C LEU A 231 -13.93 18.05 10.52
N PHE A 232 -13.45 16.94 11.09
CA PHE A 232 -12.82 16.90 12.40
C PHE A 232 -11.30 16.82 12.21
N VAL A 233 -10.61 17.91 12.49
CA VAL A 233 -9.18 18.07 12.23
C VAL A 233 -8.56 18.96 13.31
N ASP A 234 -7.26 18.81 13.59
CA ASP A 234 -6.58 19.75 14.49
C ASP A 234 -6.46 21.13 13.82
N GLU A 235 -6.85 22.18 14.55
CA GLU A 235 -6.89 23.55 14.03
C GLU A 235 -5.49 24.07 13.62
N ALA A 236 -4.42 23.53 14.22
CA ALA A 236 -3.05 23.90 13.89
C ALA A 236 -2.67 23.56 12.44
N LYS A 237 -3.37 22.59 11.82
CA LYS A 237 -3.16 22.19 10.42
C LYS A 237 -3.86 23.11 9.40
N VAL A 238 -4.84 23.90 9.86
CA VAL A 238 -5.78 24.64 9.01
C VAL A 238 -5.39 26.11 8.96
N SER A 239 -4.73 26.52 7.87
CA SER A 239 -4.45 27.92 7.60
C SER A 239 -5.74 28.72 7.34
N SER A 240 -5.65 30.05 7.33
CA SER A 240 -6.77 30.92 6.95
C SER A 240 -7.27 30.65 5.52
N GLU A 241 -6.37 30.31 4.60
CA GLU A 241 -6.70 29.93 3.22
C GLU A 241 -7.49 28.63 3.18
N ILE A 242 -7.02 27.57 3.87
CA ILE A 242 -7.71 26.28 3.95
C ILE A 242 -9.07 26.43 4.62
N ARG A 243 -9.18 27.27 5.65
CA ARG A 243 -10.46 27.57 6.31
C ARG A 243 -11.44 28.20 5.32
N ALA A 244 -11.03 29.26 4.64
CA ALA A 244 -11.87 29.93 3.64
C ALA A 244 -12.28 28.97 2.49
N TYR A 245 -11.36 28.12 2.05
CA TYR A 245 -11.63 27.09 1.03
C TYR A 245 -12.70 26.10 1.51
N LEU A 246 -12.58 25.53 2.71
CA LEU A 246 -13.53 24.58 3.27
C LEU A 246 -14.91 25.22 3.49
N GLU A 247 -14.96 26.43 4.07
CA GLU A 247 -16.21 27.17 4.30
C GLU A 247 -16.91 27.50 2.97
N SER A 248 -16.17 27.88 1.93
CA SER A 248 -16.74 28.14 0.59
C SER A 248 -17.33 26.89 -0.06
N ASN A 249 -16.88 25.69 0.33
CA ASN A 249 -17.40 24.41 -0.09
C ASN A 249 -18.46 23.85 0.88
N GLY A 250 -18.92 24.63 1.84
CA GLY A 250 -19.96 24.22 2.80
C GLY A 250 -19.50 23.19 3.84
N VAL A 251 -18.19 23.13 4.11
CA VAL A 251 -17.60 22.22 5.10
C VAL A 251 -17.36 22.97 6.42
N SER A 252 -17.95 22.50 7.50
CA SER A 252 -17.72 23.01 8.85
C SER A 252 -16.55 22.31 9.51
N ILE A 253 -15.73 23.05 10.24
CA ILE A 253 -14.50 22.55 10.86
C ILE A 253 -14.69 22.39 12.36
N TYR A 254 -14.31 21.23 12.90
CA TYR A 254 -14.37 20.88 14.31
C TYR A 254 -13.02 20.30 14.76
N LYS A 255 -12.74 20.35 16.07
CA LYS A 255 -11.53 19.73 16.62
C LYS A 255 -11.53 18.21 16.42
N TYR A 256 -10.38 17.65 16.07
CA TYR A 256 -10.21 16.22 15.80
C TYR A 256 -10.81 15.33 16.89
N ASN A 257 -10.53 15.61 18.16
CA ASN A 257 -11.02 14.84 19.29
C ASN A 257 -12.53 14.99 19.58
N LYS A 258 -13.26 15.77 18.77
CA LYS A 258 -14.72 15.95 18.90
C LYS A 258 -15.53 15.06 17.96
N VAL A 259 -14.89 14.13 17.24
CA VAL A 259 -15.60 13.22 16.31
C VAL A 259 -16.68 12.39 17.03
N GLU A 260 -16.41 11.88 18.23
CA GLU A 260 -17.40 11.14 19.02
C GLU A 260 -18.62 12.01 19.38
N GLU A 261 -18.39 13.25 19.79
CA GLU A 261 -19.51 14.18 20.07
C GLU A 261 -20.29 14.50 18.79
N GLY A 262 -19.57 14.68 17.67
CA GLY A 262 -20.17 14.90 16.35
C GLY A 262 -21.11 13.75 15.96
N LEU A 263 -20.71 12.52 16.15
CA LEU A 263 -21.51 11.33 15.85
C LEU A 263 -22.80 11.24 16.72
N LYS A 264 -22.76 11.72 17.96
CA LYS A 264 -23.94 11.74 18.84
C LYS A 264 -25.03 12.74 18.41
N ALA A 265 -24.70 13.68 17.52
CA ALA A 265 -25.64 14.68 17.00
C ALA A 265 -26.57 14.13 15.89
N TYR A 266 -26.44 12.86 15.54
CA TYR A 266 -27.14 12.25 14.40
C TYR A 266 -28.21 11.22 14.80
N SER A 267 -28.82 11.37 15.97
CA SER A 267 -29.82 10.42 16.53
C SER A 267 -31.01 10.15 15.60
N GLU A 268 -31.38 11.11 14.75
CA GLU A 268 -32.51 11.03 13.82
C GLU A 268 -32.12 10.56 12.41
N TYR A 269 -30.84 10.17 12.18
CA TYR A 269 -30.30 9.81 10.87
C TYR A 269 -29.99 8.32 10.80
N ASN A 270 -30.09 7.75 9.60
CA ASN A 270 -29.50 6.46 9.24
C ASN A 270 -28.07 6.71 8.76
N ILE A 271 -27.09 6.23 9.52
CA ILE A 271 -25.68 6.50 9.24
C ILE A 271 -25.01 5.26 8.67
N LEU A 272 -24.44 5.38 7.47
CA LEU A 272 -23.58 4.36 6.89
C LEU A 272 -22.24 4.35 7.62
N LEU A 273 -21.87 3.18 8.10
CA LEU A 273 -20.53 2.88 8.62
C LEU A 273 -19.97 1.67 7.86
N ASP A 274 -18.76 1.85 7.30
CA ASP A 274 -17.98 0.72 6.79
C ASP A 274 -17.29 0.05 7.96
N GLY A 275 -17.62 -1.20 8.23
CA GLY A 275 -17.06 -1.92 9.38
C GLY A 275 -15.59 -2.25 9.26
N ASN A 276 -15.01 -2.19 8.05
CA ASN A 276 -13.58 -2.39 7.82
C ASN A 276 -12.77 -1.11 8.06
N GLU A 277 -13.37 0.06 7.82
CA GLU A 277 -12.72 1.37 7.93
C GLU A 277 -13.04 2.07 9.26
N THR A 278 -14.21 1.80 9.84
CA THR A 278 -14.61 2.43 11.11
C THR A 278 -14.02 1.67 12.30
N SER A 279 -13.34 2.39 13.19
CA SER A 279 -12.81 1.81 14.42
C SER A 279 -13.92 1.23 15.31
N TYR A 280 -13.60 0.17 16.05
CA TYR A 280 -14.55 -0.48 16.96
C TYR A 280 -15.11 0.51 17.99
N TYR A 281 -14.25 1.41 18.50
CA TYR A 281 -14.66 2.44 19.45
C TYR A 281 -15.72 3.38 18.86
N LEU A 282 -15.46 3.98 17.70
CA LEU A 282 -16.41 4.90 17.07
C LEU A 282 -17.70 4.22 16.64
N TRP A 283 -17.61 2.97 16.16
CA TRP A 283 -18.82 2.18 15.86
C TRP A 283 -19.75 2.04 17.09
N LYS A 284 -19.16 1.78 18.27
CA LYS A 284 -19.92 1.65 19.53
C LYS A 284 -20.40 3.00 20.07
N ALA A 285 -19.69 4.09 19.74
CA ALA A 285 -20.00 5.44 20.22
C ALA A 285 -21.13 6.12 19.45
N VAL A 286 -21.35 5.75 18.17
CA VAL A 286 -22.37 6.37 17.33
C VAL A 286 -23.76 6.29 17.97
N ARG A 287 -24.52 7.38 17.86
CA ARG A 287 -25.93 7.45 18.25
C ARG A 287 -26.72 7.93 17.02
N CYS A 288 -27.43 7.00 16.40
CA CYS A 288 -28.20 7.24 15.20
C CYS A 288 -29.49 6.41 15.24
N GLN A 289 -30.41 6.65 14.31
CA GLN A 289 -31.64 5.88 14.20
C GLN A 289 -31.33 4.43 13.82
N GLU A 290 -30.49 4.27 12.79
CA GLU A 290 -30.01 2.97 12.32
C GLU A 290 -28.56 3.08 11.80
N ILE A 291 -27.72 2.07 12.09
CA ILE A 291 -26.44 1.89 11.43
C ILE A 291 -26.67 1.09 10.16
N VAL A 292 -26.44 1.73 9.01
CA VAL A 292 -26.39 1.06 7.71
C VAL A 292 -24.99 0.48 7.55
N GLN A 293 -24.85 -0.82 7.82
CA GLN A 293 -23.57 -1.50 7.65
C GLN A 293 -23.35 -1.83 6.16
N ALA A 294 -22.50 -1.06 5.49
CA ALA A 294 -22.17 -1.25 4.09
C ALA A 294 -20.78 -0.69 3.79
N SER A 295 -20.21 -1.09 2.65
CA SER A 295 -18.94 -0.51 2.19
C SER A 295 -19.11 0.95 1.78
N SER A 296 -18.07 1.75 2.08
CA SER A 296 -17.96 3.14 1.62
C SER A 296 -18.09 3.21 0.10
N PRO A 297 -18.89 4.14 -0.46
CA PRO A 297 -18.96 4.34 -1.91
C PRO A 297 -17.74 5.10 -2.47
N ILE A 298 -16.93 5.74 -1.61
CA ILE A 298 -15.84 6.64 -2.02
C ILE A 298 -14.70 5.89 -2.72
N PRO A 299 -14.21 4.74 -2.22
CA PRO A 299 -13.14 4.01 -2.89
C PRO A 299 -13.47 3.65 -4.34
N ALA A 300 -14.69 3.20 -4.62
CA ALA A 300 -15.12 2.87 -5.99
C ALA A 300 -15.21 4.11 -6.90
N MET A 301 -15.55 5.28 -6.34
CA MET A 301 -15.56 6.54 -7.09
C MET A 301 -14.16 7.06 -7.39
N LYS A 302 -13.24 6.94 -6.43
CA LYS A 302 -11.84 7.34 -6.52
C LYS A 302 -11.04 6.43 -7.46
N ALA A 303 -11.37 5.14 -7.50
CA ALA A 303 -10.71 4.15 -8.34
C ALA A 303 -10.80 4.45 -9.85
N VAL A 304 -11.93 5.00 -10.31
CA VAL A 304 -12.13 5.39 -11.72
C VAL A 304 -11.67 6.83 -11.90
N LYS A 305 -10.49 6.99 -12.48
CA LYS A 305 -9.82 8.29 -12.67
C LYS A 305 -10.54 9.12 -13.73
N ASN A 306 -10.68 10.40 -13.47
CA ASN A 306 -11.17 11.37 -14.46
C ASN A 306 -10.07 11.77 -15.46
N GLU A 307 -10.42 12.55 -16.48
CA GLU A 307 -9.48 12.95 -17.54
C GLU A 307 -8.27 13.75 -17.02
N ALA A 308 -8.47 14.60 -16.01
CA ALA A 308 -7.38 15.38 -15.41
C ALA A 308 -6.42 14.48 -14.61
N GLU A 309 -6.94 13.54 -13.84
CA GLU A 309 -6.14 12.56 -13.11
C GLU A 309 -5.35 11.65 -14.09
N ILE A 310 -5.98 11.18 -15.17
CA ILE A 310 -5.29 10.38 -16.21
C ILE A 310 -4.18 11.19 -16.88
N ALA A 311 -4.43 12.45 -17.23
CA ALA A 311 -3.41 13.34 -17.80
C ALA A 311 -2.27 13.57 -16.79
N GLY A 312 -2.60 13.70 -15.52
CA GLY A 312 -1.64 13.80 -14.42
C GLY A 312 -0.74 12.58 -14.32
N TYR A 313 -1.31 11.35 -14.36
CA TYR A 313 -0.51 10.12 -14.38
C TYR A 313 0.46 10.08 -15.57
N ARG A 314 0.00 10.40 -16.78
CA ARG A 314 0.86 10.44 -17.96
C ARG A 314 2.02 11.43 -17.79
N SER A 315 1.75 12.59 -17.21
CA SER A 315 2.77 13.59 -16.86
C SER A 315 3.73 13.10 -15.77
N ALA A 316 3.23 12.46 -14.73
CA ALA A 316 4.04 11.90 -13.65
C ALA A 316 4.96 10.78 -14.17
N MET A 317 4.43 9.85 -14.96
CA MET A 317 5.21 8.75 -15.54
C MET A 317 6.29 9.22 -16.53
N LEU A 318 6.03 10.32 -17.27
CA LEU A 318 7.04 10.95 -18.11
C LEU A 318 8.21 11.49 -17.27
N LYS A 319 7.91 12.24 -16.21
CA LYS A 319 8.93 12.80 -15.30
C LYS A 319 9.72 11.70 -14.61
N ASP A 320 9.02 10.69 -14.10
CA ASP A 320 9.65 9.54 -13.45
C ASP A 320 10.53 8.75 -14.43
N GLY A 321 10.06 8.56 -15.66
CA GLY A 321 10.82 7.92 -16.74
C GLY A 321 12.13 8.65 -17.07
N VAL A 322 12.12 9.99 -17.08
CA VAL A 322 13.35 10.79 -17.25
C VAL A 322 14.31 10.56 -16.10
N ALA A 323 13.82 10.55 -14.84
CA ALA A 323 14.65 10.27 -13.67
C ALA A 323 15.23 8.85 -13.71
N MET A 324 14.42 7.86 -14.09
CA MET A 324 14.85 6.46 -14.23
C MET A 324 15.91 6.28 -15.33
N VAL A 325 15.78 6.93 -16.48
CA VAL A 325 16.79 6.88 -17.55
C VAL A 325 18.13 7.44 -17.07
N LYS A 326 18.14 8.58 -16.40
CA LYS A 326 19.34 9.18 -15.82
C LYS A 326 19.97 8.25 -14.79
N PHE A 327 19.17 7.64 -13.95
CA PHE A 327 19.62 6.68 -12.95
C PHE A 327 20.22 5.42 -13.59
N LEU A 328 19.52 4.78 -14.50
CA LEU A 328 19.99 3.55 -15.15
C LEU A 328 21.26 3.77 -15.98
N LYS A 329 21.38 4.93 -16.67
CA LYS A 329 22.62 5.33 -17.36
C LYS A 329 23.79 5.44 -16.38
N TRP A 330 23.56 5.98 -15.19
CA TRP A 330 24.59 6.18 -14.16
C TRP A 330 24.96 4.88 -13.44
N LEU A 331 24.02 3.97 -13.21
CA LEU A 331 24.13 2.84 -12.29
C LEU A 331 25.31 1.89 -12.62
N LEU A 332 25.34 1.33 -13.83
CA LEU A 332 26.38 0.33 -14.16
C LEU A 332 27.80 0.88 -14.08
N PRO A 333 28.13 2.05 -14.67
CA PRO A 333 29.45 2.66 -14.50
C PRO A 333 29.81 2.96 -13.04
N ALA A 334 28.84 3.35 -12.22
CA ALA A 334 29.08 3.63 -10.81
C ALA A 334 29.39 2.35 -10.03
N VAL A 335 28.66 1.27 -10.28
CA VAL A 335 28.91 -0.04 -9.66
C VAL A 335 30.26 -0.60 -10.08
N GLU A 336 30.65 -0.47 -11.36
CA GLU A 336 31.98 -0.87 -11.87
C GLU A 336 33.11 -0.08 -11.19
N ALA A 337 32.91 1.22 -10.95
CA ALA A 337 33.86 2.06 -10.24
C ALA A 337 34.01 1.68 -8.75
N GLY A 338 32.99 1.04 -8.18
CA GLY A 338 32.91 0.60 -6.78
C GLY A 338 32.52 1.70 -5.80
N GLY A 339 32.04 1.29 -4.65
CA GLY A 339 31.64 2.18 -3.55
C GLY A 339 30.15 2.42 -3.41
N GLU A 340 29.35 1.98 -4.38
CA GLU A 340 27.89 2.06 -4.28
C GLU A 340 27.33 0.93 -3.41
N THR A 341 26.26 1.27 -2.66
CA THR A 341 25.51 0.36 -1.78
C THR A 341 24.02 0.46 -2.08
N GLU A 342 23.21 -0.41 -1.51
CA GLU A 342 21.74 -0.37 -1.64
C GLU A 342 21.17 0.99 -1.20
N ILE A 343 21.64 1.53 -0.06
CA ILE A 343 21.24 2.86 0.43
C ILE A 343 21.76 3.99 -0.48
N SER A 344 22.98 3.88 -1.02
CA SER A 344 23.53 4.96 -1.83
C SER A 344 22.79 5.12 -3.16
N ILE A 345 22.37 4.02 -3.79
CA ILE A 345 21.60 4.06 -5.04
C ILE A 345 20.18 4.55 -4.84
N ASP A 346 19.54 4.21 -3.71
CA ASP A 346 18.25 4.79 -3.33
C ASP A 346 18.34 6.32 -3.23
N LYS A 347 19.30 6.84 -2.46
CA LYS A 347 19.53 8.28 -2.34
C LYS A 347 19.78 8.94 -3.69
N LYS A 348 20.51 8.27 -4.59
CA LYS A 348 20.79 8.77 -5.94
C LYS A 348 19.52 8.87 -6.77
N LEU A 349 18.67 7.83 -6.75
CA LEU A 349 17.40 7.82 -7.49
C LEU A 349 16.44 8.89 -6.95
N THR A 350 16.29 8.97 -5.63
CA THR A 350 15.46 9.99 -4.98
C THR A 350 15.92 11.40 -5.34
N ALA A 351 17.23 11.67 -5.38
CA ALA A 351 17.76 12.96 -5.81
C ALA A 351 17.41 13.29 -7.27
N LEU A 352 17.49 12.32 -8.18
CA LEU A 352 17.11 12.51 -9.59
C LEU A 352 15.61 12.74 -9.78
N ARG A 353 14.77 12.08 -9.00
CA ARG A 353 13.32 12.34 -8.95
C ARG A 353 13.02 13.74 -8.41
N ALA A 354 13.77 14.20 -7.41
CA ALA A 354 13.62 15.53 -6.84
C ALA A 354 13.98 16.67 -7.80
N GLU A 355 14.75 16.41 -8.86
CA GLU A 355 15.01 17.36 -9.95
C GLU A 355 13.77 17.61 -10.83
N GLN A 356 12.79 16.69 -10.80
CA GLN A 356 11.61 16.77 -11.66
C GLN A 356 10.58 17.76 -11.09
N LYS A 357 9.86 18.44 -12.00
CA LYS A 357 8.79 19.37 -11.60
C LYS A 357 7.68 18.63 -10.85
N LEU A 358 7.09 19.31 -9.89
CA LEU A 358 5.99 18.80 -9.07
C LEU A 358 6.34 17.61 -8.16
N PHE A 359 7.60 17.23 -8.04
CA PHE A 359 8.04 16.24 -7.05
C PHE A 359 7.71 16.73 -5.64
N ARG A 360 7.17 15.83 -4.81
CA ARG A 360 6.81 16.10 -3.42
C ARG A 360 7.54 15.20 -2.44
N ASP A 361 7.59 13.89 -2.73
CA ASP A 361 8.23 12.88 -1.90
C ASP A 361 8.39 11.57 -2.70
N ILE A 362 8.94 10.54 -2.08
CA ILE A 362 8.80 9.15 -2.54
C ILE A 362 7.38 8.65 -2.25
N SER A 363 6.90 7.65 -2.99
CA SER A 363 5.56 7.06 -2.78
C SER A 363 5.57 5.90 -1.78
N PHE A 364 6.74 5.33 -1.52
CA PHE A 364 7.06 4.32 -0.50
C PHE A 364 8.58 4.22 -0.37
N ASP A 365 9.06 3.59 0.71
CA ASP A 365 10.49 3.38 0.91
C ASP A 365 11.07 2.44 -0.14
N THR A 366 12.14 2.88 -0.80
CA THR A 366 12.73 2.16 -1.94
C THR A 366 13.21 0.77 -1.54
N ILE A 367 12.80 -0.24 -2.29
CA ILE A 367 13.29 -1.61 -2.19
C ILE A 367 14.47 -1.75 -3.16
N ALA A 368 15.69 -1.66 -2.66
CA ALA A 368 16.92 -1.85 -3.44
C ALA A 368 17.60 -3.15 -2.99
N GLY A 369 17.10 -4.29 -3.46
CA GLY A 369 17.54 -5.60 -3.02
C GLY A 369 18.60 -6.22 -3.95
N TYR A 370 19.88 -6.19 -3.56
CA TYR A 370 20.95 -6.83 -4.32
C TYR A 370 21.08 -8.30 -3.96
N GLN A 371 21.10 -9.18 -4.98
CA GLN A 371 21.27 -10.63 -4.82
C GLN A 371 20.26 -11.22 -3.82
N ALA A 372 20.70 -11.78 -2.70
CA ALA A 372 19.85 -12.43 -1.71
C ALA A 372 18.82 -11.49 -1.07
N HIS A 373 19.11 -10.19 -0.94
CA HIS A 373 18.17 -9.20 -0.44
C HIS A 373 16.97 -9.01 -1.39
N GLY A 374 17.18 -9.18 -2.71
CA GLY A 374 16.09 -9.17 -3.68
C GLY A 374 15.05 -10.29 -3.48
N ALA A 375 15.38 -11.34 -2.72
CA ALA A 375 14.41 -12.38 -2.35
C ALA A 375 13.49 -11.99 -1.18
N ILE A 376 13.78 -10.89 -0.50
CA ILE A 376 12.92 -10.31 0.56
C ILE A 376 11.96 -9.34 -0.13
N VAL A 377 10.71 -9.72 -0.29
CA VAL A 377 9.73 -9.03 -1.18
C VAL A 377 9.62 -7.54 -0.89
N HIS A 378 9.52 -7.16 0.39
CA HIS A 378 9.50 -5.79 0.89
C HIS A 378 10.78 -5.52 1.71
N TYR A 379 11.93 -5.63 1.05
CA TYR A 379 13.23 -5.33 1.66
C TYR A 379 13.42 -3.81 1.76
N GLU A 380 13.80 -3.36 2.94
CA GLU A 380 14.27 -1.99 3.17
C GLU A 380 15.69 -2.05 3.73
N ALA A 381 16.62 -1.39 3.04
CA ALA A 381 18.00 -1.34 3.47
C ALA A 381 18.16 -0.40 4.67
N THR A 382 18.70 -0.94 5.77
CA THR A 382 19.08 -0.15 6.95
C THR A 382 20.60 -0.03 7.03
N PRO A 383 21.16 0.88 7.84
CA PRO A 383 22.61 0.95 8.04
C PRO A 383 23.26 -0.39 8.46
N GLU A 384 22.49 -1.26 9.12
CA GLU A 384 22.93 -2.57 9.60
C GLU A 384 22.89 -3.64 8.51
N THR A 385 21.97 -3.51 7.54
CA THR A 385 21.75 -4.50 6.48
C THR A 385 22.35 -4.08 5.13
N ASP A 386 22.72 -2.81 4.98
CA ASP A 386 23.25 -2.23 3.73
C ASP A 386 24.51 -2.97 3.24
N ILE A 387 24.50 -3.39 1.99
CA ILE A 387 25.61 -4.11 1.39
C ILE A 387 26.15 -3.40 0.13
N PRO A 388 27.46 -3.54 -0.15
CA PRO A 388 28.06 -2.99 -1.36
C PRO A 388 27.59 -3.76 -2.60
N LEU A 389 27.26 -3.01 -3.65
CA LEU A 389 26.96 -3.55 -4.97
C LEU A 389 28.26 -3.96 -5.67
N LYS A 390 28.18 -5.04 -6.45
CA LYS A 390 29.29 -5.55 -7.26
C LYS A 390 28.85 -5.67 -8.72
N PRO A 391 29.80 -5.60 -9.69
CA PRO A 391 29.47 -5.74 -11.12
C PRO A 391 29.20 -7.21 -11.49
N GLU A 392 28.23 -7.82 -10.83
CA GLU A 392 27.75 -9.20 -11.03
C GLU A 392 26.34 -9.37 -10.45
N GLY A 393 25.59 -10.32 -10.95
CA GLY A 393 24.29 -10.73 -10.41
C GLY A 393 23.17 -9.75 -10.68
N LEU A 394 22.08 -9.85 -9.92
CA LEU A 394 20.84 -9.10 -10.10
C LEU A 394 20.61 -8.10 -8.96
N LEU A 395 20.13 -6.93 -9.32
CA LEU A 395 19.54 -5.92 -8.43
C LEU A 395 18.05 -5.83 -8.71
N LEU A 396 17.22 -6.10 -7.73
CA LEU A 396 15.79 -5.79 -7.75
C LEU A 396 15.64 -4.38 -7.18
N LEU A 397 15.11 -3.46 -8.00
CA LEU A 397 14.87 -2.06 -7.62
C LEU A 397 13.41 -1.73 -7.81
N ASP A 398 12.69 -1.59 -6.70
CA ASP A 398 11.30 -1.20 -6.63
C ASP A 398 11.17 0.15 -5.92
N SER A 399 10.52 1.10 -6.56
CA SER A 399 10.53 2.50 -6.12
C SER A 399 9.43 3.32 -6.77
N GLY A 400 9.08 4.41 -6.14
CA GLY A 400 8.10 5.32 -6.72
C GLY A 400 8.22 6.74 -6.17
N ALA A 401 7.46 7.66 -6.75
CA ALA A 401 7.42 9.06 -6.36
C ALA A 401 6.00 9.58 -6.24
N GLN A 402 5.81 10.53 -5.33
CA GLN A 402 4.66 11.40 -5.24
C GLN A 402 4.96 12.67 -6.05
N TYR A 403 4.38 12.79 -7.23
CA TYR A 403 4.26 14.06 -7.93
C TYR A 403 2.88 14.65 -7.64
N GLN A 404 2.77 15.98 -7.58
CA GLN A 404 1.48 16.62 -7.28
C GLN A 404 0.38 16.26 -8.28
N ASP A 405 0.74 15.85 -9.50
CA ASP A 405 -0.15 15.42 -10.57
C ASP A 405 -0.32 13.89 -10.68
N GLY A 406 0.41 13.07 -9.90
CA GLY A 406 0.25 11.62 -9.89
C GLY A 406 1.25 10.88 -9.01
N THR A 407 0.92 9.65 -8.65
CA THR A 407 1.78 8.73 -7.91
C THR A 407 2.39 7.74 -8.87
N THR A 408 3.69 7.43 -8.74
CA THR A 408 4.36 6.41 -9.54
C THR A 408 4.76 5.21 -8.68
N ASP A 409 4.81 4.07 -9.33
CA ASP A 409 5.20 2.78 -8.79
C ASP A 409 5.84 1.96 -9.91
N ILE A 410 7.06 1.48 -9.70
CA ILE A 410 7.85 0.77 -10.72
C ILE A 410 8.85 -0.17 -10.10
N THR A 411 8.89 -1.41 -10.59
CA THR A 411 10.01 -2.31 -10.34
C THR A 411 10.77 -2.61 -11.62
N ARG A 412 12.10 -2.55 -11.53
CA ARG A 412 13.01 -3.12 -12.53
C ARG A 412 14.02 -4.04 -11.83
N THR A 413 14.19 -5.24 -12.38
CA THR A 413 15.33 -6.09 -12.02
C THR A 413 16.42 -5.90 -13.07
N ILE A 414 17.64 -5.62 -12.62
CA ILE A 414 18.74 -5.14 -13.44
C ILE A 414 19.92 -6.08 -13.27
N ALA A 415 20.52 -6.54 -14.37
CA ALA A 415 21.79 -7.28 -14.33
C ALA A 415 22.96 -6.29 -14.15
N LEU A 416 23.66 -6.38 -13.02
CA LEU A 416 24.82 -5.54 -12.74
C LEU A 416 26.10 -6.05 -13.41
N GLY A 417 26.05 -7.20 -14.06
CA GLY A 417 27.17 -7.85 -14.76
C GLY A 417 26.82 -9.30 -15.09
N PRO A 418 27.80 -10.24 -15.06
CA PRO A 418 27.52 -11.64 -15.34
C PRO A 418 26.48 -12.24 -14.39
N ILE A 419 25.56 -13.02 -14.96
CA ILE A 419 24.48 -13.71 -14.26
C ILE A 419 24.51 -15.21 -14.56
N THR A 420 23.89 -16.02 -13.71
CA THR A 420 23.75 -17.47 -13.90
C THR A 420 22.61 -17.80 -14.86
N GLU A 421 22.63 -19.02 -15.41
CA GLU A 421 21.49 -19.52 -16.22
C GLU A 421 20.19 -19.60 -15.40
N GLU A 422 20.28 -19.91 -14.10
CA GLU A 422 19.11 -19.89 -13.20
C GLU A 422 18.52 -18.47 -13.10
N MET A 423 19.36 -17.44 -12.94
CA MET A 423 18.91 -16.05 -12.91
C MET A 423 18.24 -15.63 -14.21
N LYS A 424 18.85 -16.00 -15.34
CA LYS A 424 18.34 -15.72 -16.69
C LYS A 424 16.99 -16.37 -16.93
N HIS A 425 16.86 -17.63 -16.54
CA HIS A 425 15.60 -18.40 -16.66
C HIS A 425 14.48 -17.76 -15.83
N ILE A 426 14.72 -17.51 -14.54
CA ILE A 426 13.74 -16.92 -13.62
C ILE A 426 13.35 -15.50 -14.05
N TYR A 427 14.33 -14.68 -14.48
CA TYR A 427 14.05 -13.35 -15.02
C TYR A 427 13.09 -13.40 -16.22
N THR A 428 13.39 -14.28 -17.17
CA THR A 428 12.57 -14.42 -18.37
C THR A 428 11.17 -14.94 -18.06
N LEU A 429 11.05 -15.83 -17.08
CA LEU A 429 9.77 -16.36 -16.64
C LEU A 429 8.89 -15.26 -16.00
N VAL A 430 9.49 -14.38 -15.18
CA VAL A 430 8.79 -13.21 -14.62
C VAL A 430 8.39 -12.22 -15.73
N LEU A 431 9.29 -11.95 -16.67
CA LEU A 431 8.99 -11.10 -17.83
C LEU A 431 7.81 -11.65 -18.65
N LYS A 432 7.75 -12.95 -18.89
CA LYS A 432 6.61 -13.60 -19.58
C LYS A 432 5.31 -13.36 -18.82
N ALA A 433 5.31 -13.55 -17.49
CA ALA A 433 4.14 -13.33 -16.65
C ALA A 433 3.63 -11.89 -16.77
N HIS A 434 4.54 -10.91 -16.69
CA HIS A 434 4.26 -9.50 -16.89
C HIS A 434 3.65 -9.23 -18.28
N ILE A 435 4.28 -9.69 -19.35
CA ILE A 435 3.79 -9.48 -20.72
C ILE A 435 2.43 -10.14 -20.95
N GLN A 436 2.20 -11.35 -20.46
CA GLN A 436 0.93 -12.05 -20.64
C GLN A 436 -0.24 -11.30 -19.99
N LEU A 437 -0.02 -10.64 -18.87
CA LEU A 437 -1.03 -9.78 -18.26
C LEU A 437 -1.26 -8.50 -19.08
N GLU A 438 -0.20 -7.84 -19.51
CA GLU A 438 -0.27 -6.63 -20.35
C GLU A 438 -0.95 -6.86 -21.72
N LEU A 439 -0.82 -8.07 -22.29
CA LEU A 439 -1.51 -8.46 -23.53
C LEU A 439 -3.00 -8.74 -23.33
N ALA A 440 -3.48 -8.86 -22.11
CA ALA A 440 -4.85 -9.29 -21.83
C ALA A 440 -5.90 -8.33 -22.42
N LYS A 441 -6.93 -8.92 -23.02
CA LYS A 441 -8.17 -8.26 -23.44
C LYS A 441 -9.32 -8.98 -22.75
N PHE A 442 -10.22 -8.24 -22.09
CA PHE A 442 -11.21 -8.85 -21.22
C PHE A 442 -12.52 -8.05 -21.17
N PRO A 443 -13.65 -8.68 -20.82
CA PRO A 443 -14.93 -7.98 -20.68
C PRO A 443 -14.90 -6.89 -19.61
N ASP A 444 -15.52 -5.75 -19.86
CA ASP A 444 -15.76 -4.71 -18.86
C ASP A 444 -16.55 -5.32 -17.69
N GLY A 445 -16.02 -5.18 -16.48
CA GLY A 445 -16.57 -5.78 -15.27
C GLY A 445 -15.99 -7.14 -14.88
N ALA A 446 -15.00 -7.65 -15.59
CA ALA A 446 -14.21 -8.80 -15.10
C ALA A 446 -13.56 -8.47 -13.75
N SER A 447 -13.36 -9.48 -12.91
CA SER A 447 -12.64 -9.31 -11.65
C SER A 447 -11.13 -9.46 -11.81
N GLY A 448 -10.36 -8.82 -10.93
CA GLY A 448 -8.90 -9.00 -10.94
C GLY A 448 -8.46 -10.44 -10.69
N THR A 449 -9.24 -11.25 -9.97
CA THR A 449 -8.99 -12.69 -9.78
C THR A 449 -9.00 -13.45 -11.11
N GLN A 450 -9.86 -13.06 -12.05
CA GLN A 450 -9.90 -13.71 -13.38
C GLN A 450 -8.65 -13.40 -14.19
N LEU A 451 -8.07 -12.20 -14.03
CA LEU A 451 -6.87 -11.79 -14.77
C LEU A 451 -5.59 -12.33 -14.15
N ASP A 452 -5.55 -12.52 -12.84
CA ASP A 452 -4.37 -12.97 -12.08
C ASP A 452 -3.77 -14.27 -12.65
N ALA A 453 -4.63 -15.23 -13.02
CA ALA A 453 -4.20 -16.48 -13.58
C ALA A 453 -3.46 -16.35 -14.93
N LEU A 454 -3.73 -15.29 -15.72
CA LEU A 454 -3.07 -15.06 -17.00
C LEU A 454 -1.56 -14.79 -16.81
N GLY A 455 -1.21 -13.97 -15.82
CA GLY A 455 0.18 -13.70 -15.48
C GLY A 455 0.87 -14.91 -14.83
N ARG A 456 0.17 -15.66 -13.95
CA ARG A 456 0.78 -16.76 -13.20
C ARG A 456 0.95 -18.04 -13.99
N GLU A 457 0.19 -18.26 -15.04
CA GLU A 457 0.06 -19.54 -15.74
C GLU A 457 1.40 -20.08 -16.23
N CYS A 458 2.25 -19.24 -16.80
CA CYS A 458 3.57 -19.64 -17.28
C CYS A 458 4.50 -20.10 -16.12
N MET A 459 4.37 -19.52 -14.94
CA MET A 459 5.12 -19.92 -13.74
C MET A 459 4.61 -21.24 -13.17
N TRP A 460 3.29 -21.44 -13.12
CA TRP A 460 2.69 -22.67 -12.62
C TRP A 460 3.06 -23.89 -13.44
N ARG A 461 3.25 -23.76 -14.75
CA ARG A 461 3.72 -24.85 -15.61
C ARG A 461 5.07 -25.42 -15.16
N GLU A 462 5.89 -24.59 -14.53
CA GLU A 462 7.21 -24.98 -14.02
C GLU A 462 7.23 -25.20 -12.50
N GLY A 463 6.07 -25.11 -11.84
CA GLY A 463 5.94 -25.34 -10.40
C GLY A 463 6.33 -24.12 -9.54
N PHE A 464 6.49 -22.93 -10.14
CA PHE A 464 6.76 -21.70 -9.42
C PHE A 464 5.47 -20.94 -9.08
N ASN A 465 5.50 -20.19 -7.99
CA ASN A 465 4.41 -19.30 -7.57
C ASN A 465 4.95 -18.17 -6.69
N PHE A 466 4.21 -17.06 -6.61
CA PHE A 466 4.43 -15.99 -5.65
C PHE A 466 3.15 -15.76 -4.84
N LEU A 467 3.28 -15.26 -3.60
CA LEU A 467 2.18 -15.22 -2.63
C LEU A 467 1.63 -13.81 -2.39
N HIS A 468 2.19 -12.77 -3.01
CA HIS A 468 1.62 -11.42 -3.02
C HIS A 468 0.61 -11.23 -4.16
N GLY A 469 -0.08 -10.10 -4.20
CA GLY A 469 -0.94 -9.73 -5.32
C GLY A 469 -0.12 -9.51 -6.60
N THR A 470 -0.72 -9.74 -7.75
CA THR A 470 -0.09 -9.43 -9.05
C THR A 470 -0.23 -7.96 -9.42
N GLY A 471 -1.14 -7.24 -8.74
CA GLY A 471 -1.29 -5.81 -8.91
C GLY A 471 -2.36 -5.22 -7.98
N HIS A 472 -2.22 -3.94 -7.71
CA HIS A 472 -3.12 -3.14 -6.87
C HIS A 472 -3.44 -1.82 -7.56
N GLY A 473 -4.52 -1.14 -7.13
CA GLY A 473 -4.80 0.22 -7.56
C GLY A 473 -3.74 1.20 -7.08
N VAL A 474 -3.56 2.30 -7.81
CA VAL A 474 -2.63 3.38 -7.46
C VAL A 474 -3.41 4.68 -7.31
N GLY A 475 -3.16 5.44 -6.26
CA GLY A 475 -3.82 6.72 -5.99
C GLY A 475 -3.28 7.86 -6.86
N SER A 476 -4.06 8.92 -7.08
CA SER A 476 -3.64 10.13 -7.79
C SER A 476 -3.12 11.17 -6.79
N TYR A 477 -1.81 11.21 -6.59
CA TYR A 477 -1.17 11.93 -5.49
C TYR A 477 -1.85 11.59 -4.16
N LEU A 478 -1.92 10.26 -3.89
CA LEU A 478 -2.50 9.64 -2.69
C LEU A 478 -1.73 8.35 -2.38
N SER A 479 -2.34 7.40 -1.66
CA SER A 479 -1.70 6.13 -1.34
C SER A 479 -1.26 5.37 -2.59
N VAL A 480 -0.03 4.87 -2.61
CA VAL A 480 0.47 4.01 -3.67
C VAL A 480 -0.38 2.74 -3.77
N HIS A 481 -0.77 2.17 -2.65
CA HIS A 481 -1.74 1.07 -2.58
C HIS A 481 -3.16 1.64 -2.43
N GLU A 482 -3.92 1.62 -3.51
CA GLU A 482 -5.31 2.09 -3.53
C GLU A 482 -6.29 0.94 -3.81
N GLY A 483 -7.27 0.76 -2.93
CA GLY A 483 -8.42 -0.11 -3.19
C GLY A 483 -9.56 0.59 -3.94
N PRO A 484 -10.66 -0.13 -4.25
CA PRO A 484 -10.96 -1.52 -3.85
C PRO A 484 -10.54 -2.59 -4.87
N HIS A 485 -9.96 -2.21 -6.00
CA HIS A 485 -9.62 -3.10 -7.12
C HIS A 485 -8.17 -3.60 -7.00
N GLN A 486 -7.99 -4.90 -7.25
CA GLN A 486 -6.69 -5.57 -7.21
C GLN A 486 -6.69 -6.74 -8.20
N ILE A 487 -5.50 -7.13 -8.67
CA ILE A 487 -5.27 -8.37 -9.41
C ILE A 487 -4.55 -9.34 -8.46
N ARG A 488 -5.23 -10.42 -8.04
CA ARG A 488 -4.71 -11.35 -7.05
C ARG A 488 -5.45 -12.69 -7.06
N MET A 489 -4.82 -13.73 -6.52
CA MET A 489 -5.41 -15.09 -6.45
C MET A 489 -6.69 -15.15 -5.62
N GLU A 490 -6.76 -14.42 -4.52
CA GLU A 490 -7.96 -14.39 -3.69
C GLU A 490 -9.11 -13.70 -4.40
N TYR A 491 -10.32 -14.16 -4.14
CA TYR A 491 -11.51 -13.60 -4.78
C TYR A 491 -11.66 -12.10 -4.52
N MET A 492 -11.67 -11.33 -5.60
CA MET A 492 -11.91 -9.89 -5.59
C MET A 492 -13.25 -9.59 -6.24
N PRO A 493 -14.25 -9.15 -5.46
CA PRO A 493 -15.60 -8.89 -5.99
C PRO A 493 -15.68 -7.61 -6.83
N THR A 494 -14.70 -6.71 -6.71
CA THR A 494 -14.71 -5.41 -7.40
C THR A 494 -14.55 -5.60 -8.91
N PRO A 495 -15.51 -5.12 -9.71
CA PRO A 495 -15.42 -5.17 -11.17
C PRO A 495 -14.37 -4.17 -11.67
N LEU A 496 -13.50 -4.62 -12.56
CA LEU A 496 -12.56 -3.76 -13.26
C LEU A 496 -13.28 -2.91 -14.32
N ARG A 497 -12.90 -1.61 -14.41
CA ARG A 497 -13.52 -0.62 -15.27
C ARG A 497 -12.47 0.21 -16.02
N ALA A 498 -12.84 0.73 -17.19
CA ALA A 498 -12.03 1.74 -17.86
C ALA A 498 -11.82 2.96 -16.95
N GLY A 499 -10.62 3.53 -16.98
CA GLY A 499 -10.20 4.62 -16.10
C GLY A 499 -9.57 4.19 -14.78
N MET A 500 -9.57 2.90 -14.45
CA MET A 500 -8.85 2.39 -13.29
C MET A 500 -7.36 2.27 -13.59
N THR A 501 -6.51 2.66 -12.62
CA THR A 501 -5.07 2.44 -12.65
C THR A 501 -4.71 1.27 -11.74
N LEU A 502 -3.75 0.47 -12.16
CA LEU A 502 -3.28 -0.72 -11.45
C LEU A 502 -1.77 -0.86 -11.61
N THR A 503 -1.13 -1.64 -10.75
CA THR A 503 0.18 -2.22 -11.04
C THR A 503 0.04 -3.57 -11.72
N ASP A 504 1.09 -3.99 -12.43
CA ASP A 504 1.31 -5.33 -12.95
C ASP A 504 2.72 -5.73 -12.54
N GLU A 505 2.84 -6.49 -11.43
CA GLU A 505 4.08 -6.71 -10.68
C GLU A 505 4.35 -8.18 -10.31
N PRO A 506 4.28 -9.13 -11.24
CA PRO A 506 4.64 -10.51 -10.93
C PRO A 506 6.10 -10.62 -10.48
N GLY A 507 6.37 -11.56 -9.58
CA GLY A 507 7.73 -11.77 -9.09
C GLY A 507 8.02 -13.21 -8.71
N LEU A 508 9.30 -13.58 -8.62
CA LEU A 508 9.78 -14.84 -8.07
C LEU A 508 10.96 -14.59 -7.13
N TYR A 509 10.94 -15.25 -5.98
CA TYR A 509 11.84 -14.97 -4.87
C TYR A 509 12.47 -16.27 -4.35
N LEU A 510 13.76 -16.44 -4.59
CA LEU A 510 14.54 -17.61 -4.19
C LEU A 510 15.33 -17.26 -2.93
N ALA A 511 14.79 -17.61 -1.77
CA ALA A 511 15.35 -17.27 -0.47
C ALA A 511 16.84 -17.62 -0.36
N GLY A 512 17.64 -16.64 0.07
CA GLY A 512 19.10 -16.76 0.19
C GLY A 512 19.86 -16.73 -1.14
N LYS A 513 19.18 -16.54 -2.28
CA LYS A 513 19.80 -16.47 -3.60
C LYS A 513 19.58 -15.10 -4.27
N PHE A 514 18.36 -14.85 -4.77
CA PHE A 514 17.99 -13.61 -5.46
C PHE A 514 16.46 -13.54 -5.63
N GLY A 515 15.97 -12.35 -5.97
CA GLY A 515 14.58 -12.12 -6.38
C GLY A 515 14.51 -11.41 -7.72
N VAL A 516 13.38 -11.60 -8.40
CA VAL A 516 13.03 -10.90 -9.64
C VAL A 516 11.60 -10.40 -9.52
N ARG A 517 11.37 -9.12 -9.78
CA ARG A 517 10.07 -8.48 -10.01
C ARG A 517 10.21 -7.54 -11.19
N ILE A 518 9.22 -7.52 -12.07
CA ILE A 518 9.12 -6.56 -13.18
C ILE A 518 7.74 -5.97 -13.09
N GLU A 519 7.68 -4.65 -13.06
CA GLU A 519 6.44 -3.93 -12.79
C GLU A 519 6.26 -2.70 -13.66
N ASN A 520 5.02 -2.51 -14.11
CA ASN A 520 4.51 -1.26 -14.64
C ASN A 520 3.25 -0.83 -13.89
N THR A 521 3.05 0.47 -13.73
CA THR A 521 1.72 1.04 -13.52
C THR A 521 1.00 1.08 -14.86
N VAL A 522 -0.25 0.62 -14.88
CA VAL A 522 -1.07 0.47 -16.08
C VAL A 522 -2.41 1.17 -15.94
N LEU A 523 -3.01 1.54 -17.06
CA LEU A 523 -4.36 2.09 -17.17
C LEU A 523 -5.28 1.08 -17.87
N LEU A 524 -6.45 0.82 -17.30
CA LEU A 524 -7.50 0.09 -18.00
C LEU A 524 -8.21 1.05 -18.95
N SER A 525 -8.18 0.74 -20.23
CA SER A 525 -8.79 1.54 -21.30
C SER A 525 -9.76 0.73 -22.15
N ASP A 526 -10.61 1.43 -22.89
CA ASP A 526 -11.55 0.81 -23.83
C ASP A 526 -10.78 0.14 -24.98
N TYR A 527 -11.11 -1.11 -25.28
CA TYR A 527 -10.55 -1.85 -26.41
C TYR A 527 -11.53 -1.91 -27.60
N MET A 528 -12.67 -2.57 -27.41
CA MET A 528 -13.70 -2.67 -28.44
C MET A 528 -15.10 -2.89 -27.81
N LYS A 529 -16.12 -2.64 -28.64
CA LYS A 529 -17.50 -2.99 -28.31
C LYS A 529 -18.06 -3.92 -29.40
N THR A 530 -18.66 -5.02 -28.98
CA THR A 530 -19.26 -6.03 -29.86
C THR A 530 -20.69 -6.33 -29.41
N GLU A 531 -21.39 -7.25 -30.07
CA GLU A 531 -22.66 -7.79 -29.62
C GLU A 531 -22.59 -8.52 -28.26
N PHE A 532 -21.38 -8.97 -27.86
CA PHE A 532 -21.12 -9.62 -26.57
C PHE A 532 -20.79 -8.62 -25.45
N GLY A 533 -20.75 -7.32 -25.72
CA GLY A 533 -20.51 -6.29 -24.73
C GLY A 533 -19.30 -5.42 -25.02
N LYS A 534 -18.88 -4.69 -24.00
CA LYS A 534 -17.69 -3.83 -23.98
C LYS A 534 -16.49 -4.62 -23.48
N PHE A 535 -15.34 -4.43 -24.12
CA PHE A 535 -14.07 -5.05 -23.76
C PHE A 535 -13.05 -3.98 -23.42
N LEU A 536 -12.19 -4.31 -22.46
CA LEU A 536 -11.09 -3.48 -21.98
C LEU A 536 -9.75 -4.06 -22.40
N GLN A 537 -8.74 -3.22 -22.34
CA GLN A 537 -7.32 -3.56 -22.51
C GLN A 537 -6.49 -2.92 -21.41
N ILE A 538 -5.28 -3.43 -21.23
CA ILE A 538 -4.26 -2.88 -20.34
C ILE A 538 -3.35 -2.00 -21.20
N GLU A 539 -3.10 -0.77 -20.72
CA GLU A 539 -2.20 0.20 -21.35
C GLU A 539 -1.08 0.54 -20.37
N PRO A 540 0.21 0.23 -20.66
CA PRO A 540 1.31 0.63 -19.81
C PRO A 540 1.45 2.15 -19.76
N LEU A 541 1.44 2.70 -18.54
CA LEU A 541 1.72 4.11 -18.24
C LEU A 541 3.19 4.32 -17.92
N THR A 542 3.83 3.37 -17.26
CA THR A 542 5.25 3.43 -16.90
C THR A 542 6.12 3.55 -18.14
N LEU A 543 7.04 4.50 -18.14
CA LEU A 543 7.98 4.77 -19.22
C LEU A 543 9.41 4.50 -18.74
N CYS A 544 9.86 3.24 -18.82
CA CYS A 544 11.21 2.85 -18.41
C CYS A 544 11.63 1.59 -19.17
N PRO A 545 12.87 1.52 -19.70
CA PRO A 545 13.33 0.30 -20.35
C PRO A 545 13.28 -0.91 -19.42
N ILE A 546 12.92 -2.06 -19.96
CA ILE A 546 13.10 -3.38 -19.33
C ILE A 546 14.49 -3.87 -19.72
N ASP A 547 15.30 -4.33 -18.76
CA ASP A 547 16.63 -4.83 -19.05
C ASP A 547 16.58 -6.07 -19.92
N THR A 548 17.24 -6.03 -21.06
CA THR A 548 17.28 -7.13 -22.04
C THR A 548 18.45 -8.08 -21.86
N ALA A 549 19.45 -7.71 -21.04
CA ALA A 549 20.62 -8.55 -20.81
C ALA A 549 20.28 -9.90 -20.14
N PRO A 550 19.34 -9.97 -19.18
CA PRO A 550 18.96 -11.22 -18.54
C PRO A 550 17.97 -12.08 -19.33
N ILE A 551 17.55 -11.69 -20.53
CA ILE A 551 16.51 -12.41 -21.26
C ILE A 551 17.07 -13.65 -21.97
N ASP A 552 16.41 -14.81 -21.76
CA ASP A 552 16.54 -15.98 -22.64
C ASP A 552 15.51 -15.87 -23.76
N LEU A 553 15.97 -15.45 -24.94
CA LEU A 553 15.10 -15.23 -26.09
C LEU A 553 14.39 -16.51 -26.57
N ALA A 554 14.96 -17.69 -26.29
CA ALA A 554 14.35 -18.95 -26.68
C ALA A 554 13.07 -19.27 -25.88
N MET A 555 12.88 -18.62 -24.74
CA MET A 555 11.67 -18.78 -23.92
C MET A 555 10.52 -17.88 -24.36
N LEU A 556 10.79 -16.79 -25.11
CA LEU A 556 9.76 -15.83 -25.50
C LEU A 556 8.96 -16.33 -26.71
N MET A 557 7.65 -16.16 -26.63
CA MET A 557 6.76 -16.33 -27.78
C MET A 557 6.90 -15.14 -28.73
N PRO A 558 6.62 -15.30 -30.02
CA PRO A 558 6.71 -14.19 -30.99
C PRO A 558 5.89 -12.95 -30.59
N GLU A 559 4.72 -13.14 -30.01
CA GLU A 559 3.85 -12.05 -29.53
C GLU A 559 4.42 -11.33 -28.32
N GLU A 560 5.09 -12.05 -27.40
CA GLU A 560 5.76 -11.48 -26.25
C GLU A 560 6.97 -10.63 -26.67
N LEU A 561 7.74 -11.13 -27.62
CA LEU A 561 8.85 -10.39 -28.21
C LEU A 561 8.37 -9.13 -28.96
N ALA A 562 7.27 -9.24 -29.71
CA ALA A 562 6.65 -8.11 -30.38
C ALA A 562 6.21 -7.04 -29.38
N TRP A 563 5.52 -7.44 -28.32
CA TRP A 563 5.09 -6.53 -27.26
C TRP A 563 6.28 -5.79 -26.63
N LEU A 564 7.35 -6.50 -26.27
CA LEU A 564 8.55 -5.89 -25.65
C LEU A 564 9.19 -4.84 -26.59
N ASN A 565 9.33 -5.16 -27.87
CA ASN A 565 9.87 -4.24 -28.85
C ASN A 565 8.96 -3.00 -29.08
N GLU A 566 7.65 -3.18 -29.09
CA GLU A 566 6.67 -2.08 -29.20
C GLU A 566 6.70 -1.20 -27.94
N TYR A 567 6.75 -1.81 -26.75
CA TYR A 567 6.89 -1.09 -25.49
C TYR A 567 8.19 -0.25 -25.45
N HIS A 568 9.33 -0.84 -25.83
CA HIS A 568 10.60 -0.13 -25.92
C HIS A 568 10.57 1.02 -26.94
N ALA A 569 9.93 0.82 -28.08
CA ALA A 569 9.74 1.89 -29.08
C ALA A 569 8.91 3.06 -28.52
N LYS A 570 7.82 2.77 -27.77
CA LYS A 570 7.04 3.77 -27.04
C LYS A 570 7.88 4.51 -26.01
N VAL A 571 8.62 3.80 -25.17
CA VAL A 571 9.49 4.39 -24.14
C VAL A 571 10.50 5.36 -24.76
N TYR A 572 11.16 4.97 -25.87
CA TYR A 572 12.09 5.85 -26.57
C TYR A 572 11.40 7.09 -27.14
N ALA A 573 10.29 6.91 -27.83
CA ALA A 573 9.57 8.00 -28.48
C ALA A 573 9.08 9.06 -27.48
N GLU A 574 8.57 8.62 -26.32
CA GLU A 574 8.01 9.49 -25.28
C GLU A 574 9.10 10.21 -24.48
N LEU A 575 10.22 9.54 -24.14
CA LEU A 575 11.25 10.11 -23.28
C LEU A 575 12.34 10.89 -24.02
N ALA A 576 12.71 10.50 -25.23
CA ALA A 576 13.83 11.10 -25.96
C ALA A 576 13.75 12.64 -26.12
N PRO A 577 12.57 13.29 -26.26
CA PRO A 577 12.46 14.75 -26.33
C PRO A 577 12.91 15.50 -25.06
N TYR A 578 12.99 14.81 -23.91
CA TYR A 578 13.27 15.39 -22.60
C TYR A 578 14.67 15.08 -22.07
N LEU A 579 15.48 14.38 -22.86
CA LEU A 579 16.82 13.91 -22.52
C LEU A 579 17.92 14.67 -23.28
N ASP A 580 19.12 14.74 -22.72
CA ASP A 580 20.29 15.23 -23.45
C ASP A 580 20.78 14.20 -24.49
N GLU A 581 21.75 14.58 -25.32
CA GLU A 581 22.23 13.72 -26.42
C GLU A 581 22.90 12.42 -25.94
N GLU A 582 23.56 12.44 -24.78
CA GLU A 582 24.18 11.22 -24.21
C GLU A 582 23.13 10.30 -23.59
N GLU A 583 22.14 10.87 -22.91
CA GLU A 583 21.00 10.15 -22.34
C GLU A 583 20.14 9.52 -23.43
N LYS A 584 19.86 10.26 -24.52
CA LYS A 584 19.16 9.74 -25.71
C LYS A 584 19.88 8.56 -26.33
N LYS A 585 21.19 8.68 -26.53
CA LYS A 585 21.99 7.60 -27.11
C LYS A 585 22.01 6.38 -26.20
N TRP A 586 22.07 6.58 -24.89
CA TRP A 586 21.96 5.49 -23.93
C TRP A 586 20.56 4.82 -24.04
N LEU A 587 19.51 5.62 -24.04
CA LEU A 587 18.12 5.12 -24.15
C LEU A 587 17.89 4.38 -25.48
N GLU A 588 18.41 4.89 -26.60
CA GLU A 588 18.34 4.23 -27.91
C GLU A 588 18.93 2.82 -27.87
N ASN A 589 20.08 2.66 -27.18
CA ASN A 589 20.69 1.36 -27.00
C ASN A 589 19.87 0.46 -26.06
N ALA A 590 19.38 0.99 -24.94
CA ALA A 590 18.58 0.25 -23.96
C ALA A 590 17.21 -0.20 -24.49
N THR A 591 16.67 0.51 -25.48
CA THR A 591 15.37 0.22 -26.10
C THR A 591 15.48 -0.38 -27.51
N LYS A 592 16.70 -0.75 -27.92
CA LYS A 592 16.93 -1.34 -29.23
C LYS A 592 16.14 -2.64 -29.40
N ALA A 593 15.42 -2.75 -30.52
CA ALA A 593 14.67 -3.95 -30.85
C ALA A 593 15.57 -5.20 -30.86
N ILE A 594 15.14 -6.22 -30.16
CA ILE A 594 15.78 -7.55 -30.10
C ILE A 594 15.09 -8.50 -31.09
N LYS A 595 15.84 -9.47 -31.60
CA LYS A 595 15.40 -10.35 -32.70
C LYS A 595 15.52 -11.82 -32.30
#